data_9ad275571b0423853959c85ff23c9ed3
#
_entry.id   9ad275571b0423853959c85ff23c9ed3
#
_cell.length_a   1.000
_cell.length_b   1.000
_cell.length_c   1.000
_cell.angle_alpha   90.00
_cell.angle_beta   90.00
_cell.angle_gamma   90.00
#
_symmetry.space_group_name_H-M   'P 1'
#
loop_
_entity.id
_entity.type
_entity.pdbx_description
1 polymer ?
#
loop_
_entity_poly.entity_id
_entity_poly.type
_entity_poly.pdbx_seq_one_letter_code
_entity_poly.pdbx_strand_id
1 'polypeptide(L)'
;MERHLDLVVIGSGSGNSIVDERFADWEVAFVEKGIGPLDSYGGTCLNVGCIPTKMFVHPADIARAPEHGAPLGVDLALRGVDWPAVRDRVFGRIDSIASGGERYRETGSDNVTLYRGTARFTGERRLTVATADGLVTLTADRIVVATGSRPVVPDVPGLDEALGFHTSDTVMRLERLPRRMTVLGSGFVATELAHVFSSLGVDVTLIARGDLLLRHEDSDVARRFTELAQGRWDVRLNRKLLRAERAADGTVHLELEGPEGSESVETDELLVAVGRRPNSDLVDAGAGGLALHADGRIVVDERQATSVPGVWALGDVSSRWQLKHVANHEARTVQHNLLHPDAPRASDHRYVPHAVFSEPRIASVGLTEREAQATGRAYVTATREYGGTAYGWAMEDTTSFTKILADPATGELLGAHIIGPEAPTLIQPLVQAMSFGLDARAMATGQYWIHPAMPEVVENTLLDLPLD
;
A
#
# COMPACT_ATOMS: atom_id res chain seq x y z
N MET A 1 0.24 32.40 -19.72
CA MET A 1 1.56 32.88 -19.24
C MET A 1 2.53 31.72 -19.38
N GLU A 2 3.77 31.97 -19.83
CA GLU A 2 4.83 30.94 -19.88
C GLU A 2 5.92 31.30 -18.88
N ARG A 3 6.41 30.31 -18.12
CA ARG A 3 7.47 30.46 -17.12
C ARG A 3 8.48 29.34 -17.27
N HIS A 4 9.78 29.68 -17.19
CA HIS A 4 10.88 28.73 -17.14
C HIS A 4 11.38 28.57 -15.69
N LEU A 5 11.75 27.36 -15.29
CA LEU A 5 12.09 26.98 -13.92
C LEU A 5 13.31 26.05 -13.91
N ASP A 6 14.04 26.03 -12.81
CA ASP A 6 15.13 25.06 -12.63
C ASP A 6 14.56 23.64 -12.37
N LEU A 7 13.43 23.58 -11.60
CA LEU A 7 12.78 22.30 -11.24
C LEU A 7 11.26 22.42 -11.21
N VAL A 8 10.58 21.43 -11.79
CA VAL A 8 9.15 21.20 -11.58
C VAL A 8 8.95 19.83 -10.94
N VAL A 9 8.19 19.78 -9.85
CA VAL A 9 7.76 18.54 -9.19
C VAL A 9 6.24 18.38 -9.38
N ILE A 10 5.83 17.27 -10.01
CA ILE A 10 4.41 16.98 -10.27
C ILE A 10 3.93 15.96 -9.25
N GLY A 11 3.09 16.39 -8.30
CA GLY A 11 2.54 15.59 -7.21
C GLY A 11 3.19 15.85 -5.85
N SER A 12 2.34 16.05 -4.84
CA SER A 12 2.74 16.39 -3.47
C SER A 12 2.84 15.20 -2.52
N GLY A 13 2.78 13.96 -3.02
CA GLY A 13 2.95 12.74 -2.24
C GLY A 13 4.38 12.58 -1.72
N SER A 14 5.13 11.59 -2.22
CA SER A 14 6.57 11.46 -1.92
C SER A 14 7.42 12.51 -2.62
N GLY A 15 6.95 13.06 -3.74
CA GLY A 15 7.62 14.17 -4.43
C GLY A 15 7.80 15.42 -3.56
N ASN A 16 6.90 15.65 -2.59
CA ASN A 16 7.00 16.78 -1.67
C ASN A 16 8.29 16.78 -0.82
N SER A 17 8.91 15.63 -0.57
CA SER A 17 10.12 15.50 0.24
C SER A 17 11.43 15.76 -0.53
N ILE A 18 11.35 16.04 -1.84
CA ILE A 18 12.55 16.28 -2.67
C ILE A 18 13.15 17.64 -2.38
N VAL A 19 12.33 18.68 -2.24
CA VAL A 19 12.77 20.07 -2.13
C VAL A 19 12.84 20.49 -0.67
N ASP A 20 14.05 20.89 -0.26
CA ASP A 20 14.36 21.46 1.05
C ASP A 20 15.30 22.67 0.89
N GLU A 21 15.91 23.16 1.97
CA GLU A 21 16.80 24.32 2.01
C GLU A 21 18.00 24.27 1.05
N ARG A 22 18.41 23.06 0.62
CA ARG A 22 19.50 22.88 -0.35
C ARG A 22 19.15 23.32 -1.76
N PHE A 23 17.87 23.57 -2.02
CA PHE A 23 17.35 24.09 -3.28
C PHE A 23 17.03 25.59 -3.23
N ALA A 24 17.54 26.34 -2.22
CA ALA A 24 17.20 27.76 -2.02
C ALA A 24 17.55 28.65 -3.22
N ASP A 25 18.60 28.30 -3.98
CA ASP A 25 19.03 29.04 -5.17
C ASP A 25 18.31 28.62 -6.47
N TRP A 26 17.33 27.69 -6.39
CA TRP A 26 16.59 27.17 -7.54
C TRP A 26 15.21 27.80 -7.62
N GLU A 27 14.76 28.15 -8.81
CA GLU A 27 13.36 28.46 -9.09
C GLU A 27 12.55 27.17 -9.21
N VAL A 28 11.68 26.87 -8.23
CA VAL A 28 10.96 25.59 -8.13
C VAL A 28 9.46 25.79 -8.26
N ALA A 29 8.80 24.89 -9.01
CA ALA A 29 7.35 24.75 -8.97
C ALA A 29 6.93 23.37 -8.46
N PHE A 30 5.89 23.35 -7.61
CA PHE A 30 5.07 22.19 -7.36
C PHE A 30 3.75 22.29 -8.11
N VAL A 31 3.33 21.17 -8.72
CA VAL A 31 2.00 21.08 -9.34
C VAL A 31 1.22 19.97 -8.64
N GLU A 32 0.06 20.33 -8.06
CA GLU A 32 -0.77 19.39 -7.29
C GLU A 32 -2.25 19.56 -7.64
N LYS A 33 -2.87 18.46 -8.09
CA LYS A 33 -4.29 18.46 -8.44
C LYS A 33 -5.24 18.24 -7.23
N GLY A 34 -4.70 17.72 -6.12
CA GLY A 34 -5.48 17.23 -4.99
C GLY A 34 -5.86 15.76 -5.07
N ILE A 35 -6.29 15.21 -3.94
CA ILE A 35 -6.75 13.83 -3.82
C ILE A 35 -7.93 13.68 -2.86
N GLY A 36 -8.78 12.67 -3.13
CA GLY A 36 -9.97 12.37 -2.32
C GLY A 36 -11.06 13.44 -2.45
N PRO A 37 -12.14 13.32 -1.64
CA PRO A 37 -13.32 14.18 -1.77
C PRO A 37 -13.09 15.66 -1.44
N LEU A 38 -11.98 15.99 -0.77
CA LEU A 38 -11.63 17.36 -0.38
C LEU A 38 -10.50 17.96 -1.23
N ASP A 39 -10.11 17.32 -2.32
CA ASP A 39 -8.97 17.73 -3.15
C ASP A 39 -7.71 18.05 -2.34
N SER A 40 -7.42 17.21 -1.34
CA SER A 40 -6.41 17.47 -0.32
C SER A 40 -4.99 17.41 -0.87
N TYR A 41 -4.13 18.28 -0.36
CA TYR A 41 -2.68 18.26 -0.59
C TYR A 41 -2.00 17.10 0.16
N GLY A 42 -0.87 16.55 -0.34
CA GLY A 42 -0.04 15.56 0.37
C GLY A 42 -0.14 14.12 -0.14
N GLY A 43 -0.94 13.88 -1.18
CA GLY A 43 -1.04 12.61 -1.90
C GLY A 43 -1.77 11.48 -1.15
N THR A 44 -1.80 10.30 -1.78
CA THR A 44 -2.60 9.13 -1.36
C THR A 44 -2.31 8.68 0.06
N CYS A 45 -1.02 8.49 0.40
CA CYS A 45 -0.63 7.89 1.69
C CYS A 45 -1.14 8.68 2.90
N LEU A 46 -1.05 10.02 2.84
CA LEU A 46 -1.52 10.89 3.92
C LEU A 46 -3.05 10.92 4.02
N ASN A 47 -3.74 11.07 2.88
CA ASN A 47 -5.13 11.48 2.88
C ASN A 47 -6.14 10.34 2.76
N VAL A 48 -5.84 9.29 1.94
CA VAL A 48 -6.79 8.24 1.54
C VAL A 48 -6.16 6.84 1.50
N GLY A 49 -4.97 6.66 2.06
CA GLY A 49 -4.23 5.40 1.99
C GLY A 49 -3.63 4.98 3.33
N CYS A 50 -2.29 4.86 3.38
CA CYS A 50 -1.55 4.22 4.47
C CYS A 50 -1.90 4.77 5.86
N ILE A 51 -1.86 6.10 6.02
CA ILE A 51 -2.01 6.73 7.34
C ILE A 51 -3.43 6.60 7.87
N PRO A 52 -4.50 7.04 7.15
CA PRO A 52 -5.85 6.88 7.66
C PRO A 52 -6.22 5.43 7.88
N THR A 53 -5.87 4.51 6.96
CA THR A 53 -6.18 3.09 7.12
C THR A 53 -5.61 2.54 8.45
N LYS A 54 -4.34 2.83 8.77
CA LYS A 54 -3.73 2.35 10.04
C LYS A 54 -4.31 3.04 11.27
N MET A 55 -4.78 4.28 11.13
CA MET A 55 -5.51 4.97 12.21
C MET A 55 -6.91 4.38 12.44
N PHE A 56 -7.51 3.69 11.45
CA PHE A 56 -8.74 2.92 11.58
C PHE A 56 -8.48 1.46 12.01
N VAL A 57 -7.40 0.83 11.56
CA VAL A 57 -7.00 -0.53 11.97
C VAL A 57 -6.83 -0.62 13.49
N HIS A 58 -6.18 0.36 14.12
CA HIS A 58 -5.93 0.29 15.56
C HIS A 58 -7.21 0.22 16.42
N PRO A 59 -8.24 1.07 16.26
CA PRO A 59 -9.52 0.87 16.96
C PRO A 59 -10.27 -0.39 16.51
N ALA A 60 -10.09 -0.86 15.27
CA ALA A 60 -10.65 -2.13 14.82
C ALA A 60 -10.03 -3.32 15.59
N ASP A 61 -8.71 -3.31 15.79
CA ASP A 61 -8.02 -4.31 16.63
C ASP A 61 -8.52 -4.29 18.08
N ILE A 62 -8.75 -3.10 18.66
CA ILE A 62 -9.31 -2.95 20.01
C ILE A 62 -10.75 -3.52 20.09
N ALA A 63 -11.56 -3.30 19.06
CA ALA A 63 -12.93 -3.79 19.02
C ALA A 63 -13.00 -5.34 19.04
N ARG A 64 -11.93 -6.02 18.65
CA ARG A 64 -11.81 -7.49 18.69
C ARG A 64 -11.31 -8.07 20.02
N ALA A 65 -11.00 -7.22 20.99
CA ALA A 65 -10.56 -7.69 22.31
C ALA A 65 -11.49 -8.76 22.95
N PRO A 66 -12.82 -8.73 22.81
CA PRO A 66 -13.70 -9.79 23.30
C PRO A 66 -13.37 -11.18 22.73
N GLU A 67 -13.07 -11.26 21.44
CA GLU A 67 -12.74 -12.53 20.79
C GLU A 67 -11.37 -13.05 21.24
N HIS A 68 -10.41 -12.16 21.45
CA HIS A 68 -9.07 -12.52 21.94
C HIS A 68 -9.04 -12.86 23.43
N GLY A 69 -9.90 -12.24 24.23
CA GLY A 69 -9.97 -12.48 25.67
C GLY A 69 -10.64 -13.78 26.03
N ALA A 70 -11.65 -14.21 25.27
CA ALA A 70 -12.45 -15.39 25.61
C ALA A 70 -11.64 -16.68 25.75
N PRO A 71 -10.70 -17.04 24.86
CA PRO A 71 -9.85 -18.22 25.01
C PRO A 71 -8.92 -18.14 26.25
N LEU A 72 -8.60 -16.93 26.69
CA LEU A 72 -7.72 -16.66 27.84
C LEU A 72 -8.49 -16.59 29.18
N GLY A 73 -9.81 -16.80 29.15
CA GLY A 73 -10.67 -16.69 30.33
C GLY A 73 -10.99 -15.25 30.77
N VAL A 74 -10.79 -14.27 29.88
CA VAL A 74 -11.10 -12.86 30.12
C VAL A 74 -12.42 -12.52 29.45
N ASP A 75 -13.45 -12.20 30.23
CA ASP A 75 -14.77 -11.81 29.76
C ASP A 75 -14.78 -10.32 29.41
N LEU A 76 -14.84 -10.03 28.13
CA LEU A 76 -14.88 -8.67 27.57
C LEU A 76 -16.09 -8.54 26.64
N ALA A 77 -16.66 -7.34 26.55
CA ALA A 77 -17.77 -7.05 25.64
C ALA A 77 -17.57 -5.73 24.93
N LEU A 78 -17.72 -5.74 23.60
CA LEU A 78 -17.86 -4.52 22.79
C LEU A 78 -19.28 -3.97 22.97
N ARG A 79 -19.42 -2.84 23.66
CA ARG A 79 -20.74 -2.24 23.93
C ARG A 79 -21.27 -1.38 22.77
N GLY A 80 -20.38 -0.95 21.87
CA GLY A 80 -20.74 -0.13 20.72
C GLY A 80 -19.52 0.58 20.11
N VAL A 81 -19.72 1.16 18.95
CA VAL A 81 -18.74 1.94 18.21
C VAL A 81 -19.31 3.32 17.92
N ASP A 82 -18.63 4.37 18.37
CA ASP A 82 -18.92 5.74 17.97
C ASP A 82 -18.11 6.04 16.69
N TRP A 83 -18.68 5.69 15.54
CA TRP A 83 -18.03 5.90 14.26
C TRP A 83 -17.70 7.36 13.96
N PRO A 84 -18.59 8.35 14.17
CA PRO A 84 -18.24 9.76 14.04
C PRO A 84 -17.00 10.14 14.84
N ALA A 85 -16.91 9.73 16.10
CA ALA A 85 -15.74 10.03 16.94
C ALA A 85 -14.46 9.39 16.41
N VAL A 86 -14.51 8.12 15.92
CA VAL A 86 -13.37 7.45 15.30
C VAL A 86 -12.94 8.17 14.02
N ARG A 87 -13.88 8.45 13.12
CA ARG A 87 -13.64 9.14 11.84
C ARG A 87 -13.06 10.55 12.06
N ASP A 88 -13.69 11.33 12.91
CA ASP A 88 -13.32 12.75 13.14
C ASP A 88 -11.96 12.87 13.83
N ARG A 89 -11.60 11.92 14.71
CA ARG A 89 -10.25 11.81 15.27
C ARG A 89 -9.19 11.58 14.19
N VAL A 90 -9.48 10.75 13.21
CA VAL A 90 -8.57 10.45 12.10
C VAL A 90 -8.40 11.67 11.22
N PHE A 91 -9.51 12.19 10.68
CA PHE A 91 -9.46 13.25 9.68
C PHE A 91 -9.19 14.63 10.26
N GLY A 92 -9.57 14.91 11.52
CA GLY A 92 -9.17 16.14 12.20
C GLY A 92 -7.64 16.31 12.29
N ARG A 93 -6.91 15.20 12.41
CA ARG A 93 -5.44 15.22 12.34
C ARG A 93 -4.92 15.31 10.91
N ILE A 94 -5.42 14.48 10.02
CA ILE A 94 -4.93 14.36 8.63
C ILE A 94 -5.17 15.66 7.86
N ASP A 95 -6.37 16.21 7.93
CA ASP A 95 -6.74 17.42 7.19
C ASP A 95 -5.94 18.63 7.66
N SER A 96 -5.62 18.70 8.97
CA SER A 96 -4.72 19.71 9.53
C SER A 96 -3.30 19.60 9.01
N ILE A 97 -2.76 18.37 8.88
CA ILE A 97 -1.41 18.13 8.32
C ILE A 97 -1.39 18.47 6.82
N ALA A 98 -2.41 18.04 6.06
CA ALA A 98 -2.53 18.32 4.63
C ALA A 98 -2.56 19.82 4.35
N SER A 99 -3.45 20.56 5.03
CA SER A 99 -3.57 22.02 4.88
C SER A 99 -2.34 22.79 5.39
N GLY A 100 -1.66 22.27 6.42
CA GLY A 100 -0.38 22.82 6.88
C GLY A 100 0.73 22.66 5.86
N GLY A 101 0.81 21.49 5.24
CA GLY A 101 1.78 21.20 4.17
C GLY A 101 1.56 22.05 2.92
N GLU A 102 0.30 22.26 2.55
CA GLU A 102 -0.08 23.14 1.45
C GLU A 102 0.37 24.58 1.71
N ARG A 103 -0.03 25.17 2.84
CA ARG A 103 0.40 26.52 3.23
C ARG A 103 1.92 26.68 3.27
N TYR A 104 2.64 25.67 3.75
CA TYR A 104 4.10 25.71 3.72
C TYR A 104 4.66 25.83 2.31
N ARG A 105 4.07 25.14 1.31
CA ARG A 105 4.49 25.26 -0.09
C ARG A 105 4.03 26.55 -0.77
N GLU A 106 2.94 27.12 -0.32
CA GLU A 106 2.45 28.43 -0.81
C GLU A 106 3.25 29.61 -0.31
N THR A 107 3.69 29.58 0.97
CA THR A 107 4.21 30.77 1.65
C THR A 107 5.50 30.56 2.42
N GLY A 108 6.02 29.33 2.46
CA GLY A 108 7.18 28.99 3.29
C GLY A 108 8.55 29.30 2.67
N SER A 109 8.58 29.59 1.36
CA SER A 109 9.84 29.87 0.64
C SER A 109 9.56 30.70 -0.59
N ASP A 110 10.28 31.81 -0.78
CA ASP A 110 10.10 32.74 -1.90
C ASP A 110 10.45 32.12 -3.27
N ASN A 111 11.34 31.12 -3.28
CA ASN A 111 11.80 30.42 -4.48
C ASN A 111 10.89 29.25 -4.92
N VAL A 112 9.82 28.95 -4.16
CA VAL A 112 8.89 27.85 -4.45
C VAL A 112 7.51 28.41 -4.81
N THR A 113 6.97 28.00 -5.95
CA THR A 113 5.61 28.33 -6.36
C THR A 113 4.76 27.06 -6.41
N LEU A 114 3.61 27.07 -5.69
CA LEU A 114 2.63 26.00 -5.79
C LEU A 114 1.55 26.34 -6.83
N TYR A 115 1.36 25.44 -7.80
CA TYR A 115 0.26 25.48 -8.75
C TYR A 115 -0.78 24.42 -8.37
N ARG A 116 -1.94 24.84 -7.91
CA ARG A 116 -3.10 23.95 -7.70
C ARG A 116 -3.76 23.71 -9.06
N GLY A 117 -3.63 22.48 -9.57
CA GLY A 117 -4.15 22.14 -10.87
C GLY A 117 -3.57 20.85 -11.46
N THR A 118 -4.01 20.52 -12.66
CA THR A 118 -3.61 19.32 -13.38
C THR A 118 -2.55 19.64 -14.42
N ALA A 119 -1.36 19.06 -14.27
CA ALA A 119 -0.28 19.15 -15.25
C ALA A 119 -0.48 18.14 -16.38
N ARG A 120 -0.13 18.53 -17.61
CA ARG A 120 -0.01 17.65 -18.77
C ARG A 120 1.23 18.02 -19.57
N PHE A 121 1.97 17.01 -20.01
CA PHE A 121 3.07 17.23 -20.97
C PHE A 121 2.54 17.67 -22.32
N THR A 122 3.20 18.64 -22.93
CA THR A 122 2.96 19.11 -24.32
C THR A 122 4.21 19.04 -25.17
N GLY A 123 5.27 18.47 -24.63
CA GLY A 123 6.57 18.26 -25.26
C GLY A 123 7.61 17.87 -24.19
N GLU A 124 8.83 17.58 -24.63
CA GLU A 124 9.92 17.29 -23.71
C GLU A 124 10.15 18.48 -22.75
N ARG A 125 10.08 18.22 -21.45
CA ARG A 125 10.25 19.21 -20.37
C ARG A 125 9.36 20.45 -20.50
N ARG A 126 8.19 20.30 -21.16
CA ARG A 126 7.19 21.33 -21.32
C ARG A 126 5.82 20.82 -20.84
N LEU A 127 5.18 21.60 -20.00
CA LEU A 127 3.91 21.27 -19.36
C LEU A 127 2.90 22.38 -19.58
N THR A 128 1.63 22.02 -19.67
CA THR A 128 0.53 22.94 -19.38
C THR A 128 -0.10 22.54 -18.05
N VAL A 129 -0.45 23.51 -17.22
CA VAL A 129 -1.14 23.32 -15.95
C VAL A 129 -2.49 24.02 -16.03
N ALA A 130 -3.56 23.24 -15.90
CA ALA A 130 -4.91 23.78 -15.78
C ALA A 130 -5.17 24.13 -14.32
N THR A 131 -5.18 25.43 -14.02
CA THR A 131 -5.49 25.98 -12.68
C THR A 131 -6.88 26.63 -12.70
N ALA A 132 -7.38 27.03 -11.52
CA ALA A 132 -8.63 27.78 -11.39
C ALA A 132 -8.59 29.14 -12.16
N ASP A 133 -7.40 29.73 -12.27
CA ASP A 133 -7.18 31.03 -12.92
C ASP A 133 -6.89 30.92 -14.44
N GLY A 134 -6.89 29.69 -14.97
CA GLY A 134 -6.65 29.39 -16.38
C GLY A 134 -5.40 28.55 -16.64
N LEU A 135 -4.97 28.50 -17.90
CA LEU A 135 -3.83 27.70 -18.34
C LEU A 135 -2.50 28.42 -18.12
N VAL A 136 -1.57 27.73 -17.48
CA VAL A 136 -0.18 28.16 -17.31
C VAL A 136 0.72 27.19 -18.08
N THR A 137 1.68 27.71 -18.83
CA THR A 137 2.72 26.90 -19.48
C THR A 137 3.99 26.97 -18.67
N LEU A 138 4.53 25.80 -18.31
CA LEU A 138 5.80 25.65 -17.59
C LEU A 138 6.81 24.93 -18.48
N THR A 139 8.03 25.42 -18.50
CA THR A 139 9.21 24.71 -19.00
C THR A 139 10.22 24.60 -17.87
N ALA A 140 11.03 23.55 -17.84
CA ALA A 140 12.02 23.39 -16.79
C ALA A 140 13.29 22.70 -17.29
N ASP A 141 14.41 22.98 -16.63
CA ASP A 141 15.63 22.22 -16.83
C ASP A 141 15.49 20.79 -16.32
N ARG A 142 14.75 20.64 -15.22
CA ARG A 142 14.49 19.35 -14.55
C ARG A 142 13.04 19.17 -14.18
N ILE A 143 12.53 17.95 -14.37
CA ILE A 143 11.14 17.60 -14.00
C ILE A 143 11.17 16.30 -13.20
N VAL A 144 10.42 16.25 -12.09
CA VAL A 144 10.15 15.04 -11.33
C VAL A 144 8.68 14.69 -11.39
N VAL A 145 8.38 13.51 -11.96
CA VAL A 145 7.02 12.97 -12.05
C VAL A 145 6.77 12.08 -10.84
N ALA A 146 5.97 12.57 -9.88
CA ALA A 146 5.61 11.87 -8.64
C ALA A 146 4.08 11.78 -8.47
N THR A 147 3.38 11.56 -9.58
CA THR A 147 1.91 11.62 -9.67
C THR A 147 1.19 10.43 -9.07
N GLY A 148 1.92 9.39 -8.67
CA GLY A 148 1.37 8.21 -8.00
C GLY A 148 0.42 7.38 -8.86
N SER A 149 -0.57 6.80 -8.20
CA SER A 149 -1.58 5.91 -8.80
C SER A 149 -2.98 6.26 -8.30
N ARG A 150 -4.00 5.67 -8.93
CA ARG A 150 -5.41 5.77 -8.53
C ARG A 150 -6.08 4.40 -8.49
N PRO A 151 -7.19 4.21 -7.74
CA PRO A 151 -7.97 2.98 -7.78
C PRO A 151 -8.43 2.62 -9.19
N VAL A 152 -8.47 1.32 -9.48
CA VAL A 152 -9.09 0.79 -10.70
C VAL A 152 -10.56 0.53 -10.42
N VAL A 153 -11.42 1.05 -11.28
CA VAL A 153 -12.84 0.67 -11.36
C VAL A 153 -12.99 -0.21 -12.60
N PRO A 154 -13.46 -1.46 -12.48
CA PRO A 154 -13.64 -2.32 -13.63
C PRO A 154 -14.82 -1.87 -14.49
N ASP A 155 -14.70 -2.08 -15.79
CA ASP A 155 -15.79 -1.83 -16.73
C ASP A 155 -16.83 -2.95 -16.61
N VAL A 156 -17.86 -2.69 -15.80
CA VAL A 156 -18.97 -3.59 -15.50
C VAL A 156 -20.28 -2.82 -15.63
N PRO A 157 -21.29 -3.36 -16.33
CA PRO A 157 -22.59 -2.72 -16.48
C PRO A 157 -23.17 -2.26 -15.14
N GLY A 158 -23.52 -0.98 -15.05
CA GLY A 158 -24.08 -0.34 -13.86
C GLY A 158 -23.09 0.02 -12.76
N LEU A 159 -21.81 -0.30 -12.92
CA LEU A 159 -20.76 0.12 -11.99
C LEU A 159 -20.18 1.47 -12.44
N ASP A 160 -20.95 2.50 -12.30
CA ASP A 160 -20.61 3.88 -12.66
C ASP A 160 -20.88 4.85 -11.49
N GLU A 161 -20.65 6.14 -11.70
CA GLU A 161 -20.84 7.16 -10.67
C GLU A 161 -22.28 7.24 -10.15
N ALA A 162 -23.29 6.87 -10.97
CA ALA A 162 -24.70 6.90 -10.57
C ALA A 162 -25.03 5.79 -9.57
N LEU A 163 -24.28 4.69 -9.55
CA LEU A 163 -24.38 3.66 -8.53
C LEU A 163 -24.00 4.19 -7.14
N GLY A 164 -23.05 5.13 -7.05
CA GLY A 164 -22.56 5.66 -5.78
C GLY A 164 -21.72 4.66 -5.00
N PHE A 165 -20.82 3.92 -5.67
CA PHE A 165 -19.85 3.03 -5.01
C PHE A 165 -18.70 3.81 -4.36
N HIS A 166 -17.96 3.13 -3.49
CA HIS A 166 -16.77 3.65 -2.85
C HIS A 166 -15.48 3.01 -3.41
N THR A 167 -14.39 3.74 -3.30
CA THR A 167 -13.02 3.23 -3.39
C THR A 167 -12.27 3.53 -2.08
N SER A 168 -11.00 3.17 -1.98
CA SER A 168 -10.15 3.60 -0.85
C SER A 168 -10.16 5.10 -0.63
N ASP A 169 -10.39 5.88 -1.70
CA ASP A 169 -10.32 7.34 -1.66
C ASP A 169 -11.53 7.98 -0.97
N THR A 170 -12.65 7.25 -0.82
CA THR A 170 -13.90 7.78 -0.29
C THR A 170 -14.45 7.03 0.94
N VAL A 171 -14.25 5.70 1.02
CA VAL A 171 -14.94 4.84 2.00
C VAL A 171 -14.65 5.19 3.46
N MET A 172 -13.45 5.66 3.76
CA MET A 172 -13.07 6.01 5.14
C MET A 172 -13.74 7.29 5.65
N ARG A 173 -14.39 8.08 4.77
CA ARG A 173 -15.14 9.28 5.12
C ARG A 173 -16.66 9.06 5.17
N LEU A 174 -17.14 7.83 5.17
CA LEU A 174 -18.56 7.54 5.36
C LEU A 174 -19.12 8.30 6.58
N GLU A 175 -20.31 8.84 6.47
CA GLU A 175 -20.96 9.55 7.57
C GLU A 175 -21.41 8.62 8.69
N ARG A 176 -21.80 7.39 8.31
CA ARG A 176 -22.26 6.33 9.20
C ARG A 176 -21.75 4.96 8.72
N LEU A 177 -21.61 4.02 9.62
CA LEU A 177 -21.35 2.62 9.25
C LEU A 177 -22.60 2.05 8.58
N PRO A 178 -22.46 1.39 7.41
CA PRO A 178 -23.56 0.62 6.85
C PRO A 178 -23.79 -0.64 7.68
N ARG A 179 -24.93 -1.29 7.52
CA ARG A 179 -25.16 -2.61 8.10
C ARG A 179 -24.38 -3.69 7.31
N ARG A 180 -24.44 -3.61 5.98
CA ARG A 180 -23.82 -4.55 5.06
C ARG A 180 -22.87 -3.81 4.11
N MET A 181 -21.67 -4.35 3.91
CA MET A 181 -20.72 -3.84 2.92
C MET A 181 -20.17 -4.98 2.08
N THR A 182 -20.26 -4.85 0.77
CA THR A 182 -19.56 -5.75 -0.15
C THR A 182 -18.24 -5.13 -0.58
N VAL A 183 -17.16 -5.88 -0.45
CA VAL A 183 -15.80 -5.52 -0.88
C VAL A 183 -15.46 -6.31 -2.14
N LEU A 184 -15.29 -5.64 -3.26
CA LEU A 184 -14.85 -6.24 -4.52
C LEU A 184 -13.33 -6.15 -4.62
N GLY A 185 -12.64 -7.29 -4.47
CA GLY A 185 -11.18 -7.38 -4.51
C GLY A 185 -10.62 -8.41 -3.54
N SER A 186 -9.34 -8.78 -3.69
CA SER A 186 -8.65 -9.78 -2.87
C SER A 186 -7.27 -9.35 -2.40
N GLY A 187 -6.85 -8.11 -2.71
CA GLY A 187 -5.55 -7.56 -2.32
C GLY A 187 -5.57 -6.90 -0.94
N PHE A 188 -4.42 -6.34 -0.54
CA PHE A 188 -4.23 -5.75 0.79
C PHE A 188 -5.22 -4.62 1.11
N VAL A 189 -5.61 -3.78 0.14
CA VAL A 189 -6.60 -2.71 0.38
C VAL A 189 -7.96 -3.32 0.74
N ALA A 190 -8.38 -4.36 0.01
CA ALA A 190 -9.64 -5.07 0.25
C ALA A 190 -9.65 -5.71 1.64
N THR A 191 -8.59 -6.44 2.00
CA THR A 191 -8.52 -7.20 3.25
C THR A 191 -8.33 -6.31 4.48
N GLU A 192 -7.54 -5.21 4.38
CA GLU A 192 -7.40 -4.24 5.48
C GLU A 192 -8.71 -3.50 5.75
N LEU A 193 -9.42 -3.04 4.72
CA LEU A 193 -10.69 -2.35 4.90
C LEU A 193 -11.81 -3.31 5.30
N ALA A 194 -11.82 -4.56 4.80
CA ALA A 194 -12.72 -5.60 5.30
C ALA A 194 -12.51 -5.84 6.81
N HIS A 195 -11.24 -5.91 7.27
CA HIS A 195 -10.93 -6.01 8.69
C HIS A 195 -11.44 -4.81 9.49
N VAL A 196 -11.20 -3.58 9.01
CA VAL A 196 -11.66 -2.37 9.68
C VAL A 196 -13.18 -2.38 9.86
N PHE A 197 -13.92 -2.51 8.77
CA PHE A 197 -15.37 -2.40 8.82
C PHE A 197 -16.03 -3.55 9.57
N SER A 198 -15.60 -4.79 9.36
CA SER A 198 -16.16 -5.96 10.05
C SER A 198 -15.91 -5.90 11.56
N SER A 199 -14.71 -5.50 12.00
CA SER A 199 -14.39 -5.35 13.42
C SER A 199 -15.21 -4.27 14.11
N LEU A 200 -15.66 -3.26 13.35
CA LEU A 200 -16.50 -2.18 13.85
C LEU A 200 -18.00 -2.47 13.70
N GLY A 201 -18.39 -3.71 13.36
CA GLY A 201 -19.77 -4.19 13.40
C GLY A 201 -20.52 -4.17 12.07
N VAL A 202 -19.81 -4.07 10.93
CA VAL A 202 -20.39 -4.17 9.59
C VAL A 202 -20.36 -5.62 9.10
N ASP A 203 -21.46 -6.13 8.55
CA ASP A 203 -21.52 -7.43 7.88
C ASP A 203 -20.77 -7.32 6.53
N VAL A 204 -19.60 -7.96 6.42
CA VAL A 204 -18.74 -7.84 5.24
C VAL A 204 -18.84 -9.09 4.36
N THR A 205 -19.19 -8.89 3.10
CA THR A 205 -19.03 -9.87 2.02
C THR A 205 -17.82 -9.47 1.18
N LEU A 206 -16.88 -10.39 0.96
CA LEU A 206 -15.69 -10.16 0.13
C LEU A 206 -15.77 -11.01 -1.14
N ILE A 207 -15.71 -10.37 -2.31
CA ILE A 207 -15.82 -11.02 -3.62
C ILE A 207 -14.47 -11.01 -4.32
N ALA A 208 -13.96 -12.18 -4.67
CA ALA A 208 -12.67 -12.35 -5.34
C ALA A 208 -12.78 -13.20 -6.60
N ARG A 209 -12.11 -12.79 -7.68
CA ARG A 209 -12.05 -13.55 -8.94
C ARG A 209 -11.17 -14.81 -8.87
N GLY A 210 -10.20 -14.80 -7.98
CA GLY A 210 -9.30 -15.93 -7.76
C GLY A 210 -9.79 -16.86 -6.66
N ASP A 211 -9.05 -17.93 -6.47
CA ASP A 211 -9.26 -18.98 -5.48
C ASP A 211 -8.62 -18.68 -4.11
N LEU A 212 -7.82 -17.61 -4.01
CA LEU A 212 -7.16 -17.17 -2.79
C LEU A 212 -7.25 -15.65 -2.63
N LEU A 213 -7.33 -15.19 -1.39
CA LEU A 213 -7.02 -13.82 -1.00
C LEU A 213 -5.50 -13.64 -0.95
N LEU A 214 -5.05 -12.40 -1.15
CA LEU A 214 -3.63 -12.02 -1.05
C LEU A 214 -2.70 -12.93 -1.87
N ARG A 215 -3.10 -13.33 -3.06
CA ARG A 215 -2.42 -14.30 -3.94
C ARG A 215 -0.98 -13.94 -4.32
N HIS A 216 -0.54 -12.72 -4.02
CA HIS A 216 0.84 -12.26 -4.26
C HIS A 216 1.77 -12.56 -3.09
N GLU A 217 1.21 -12.92 -1.93
CA GLU A 217 1.97 -13.43 -0.79
C GLU A 217 2.51 -14.85 -1.07
N ASP A 218 3.38 -15.33 -0.18
CA ASP A 218 3.77 -16.74 -0.21
C ASP A 218 2.53 -17.64 -0.14
N SER A 219 2.55 -18.76 -0.85
CA SER A 219 1.36 -19.61 -1.04
C SER A 219 0.81 -20.15 0.27
N ASP A 220 1.67 -20.44 1.26
CA ASP A 220 1.23 -20.93 2.58
C ASP A 220 0.58 -19.82 3.38
N VAL A 221 1.13 -18.59 3.29
CA VAL A 221 0.56 -17.40 3.92
C VAL A 221 -0.80 -17.05 3.31
N ALA A 222 -0.90 -17.03 1.97
CA ALA A 222 -2.15 -16.72 1.28
C ALA A 222 -3.26 -17.74 1.60
N ARG A 223 -2.91 -19.04 1.65
CA ARG A 223 -3.84 -20.11 2.01
C ARG A 223 -4.33 -19.97 3.45
N ARG A 224 -3.40 -19.86 4.41
CA ARG A 224 -3.73 -19.69 5.83
C ARG A 224 -4.60 -18.45 6.07
N PHE A 225 -4.25 -17.32 5.44
CA PHE A 225 -5.06 -16.11 5.54
C PHE A 225 -6.46 -16.31 4.99
N THR A 226 -6.59 -16.97 3.82
CA THR A 226 -7.89 -17.23 3.18
C THR A 226 -8.79 -18.10 4.05
N GLU A 227 -8.24 -19.18 4.64
CA GLU A 227 -8.96 -20.07 5.56
C GLU A 227 -9.49 -19.31 6.80
N LEU A 228 -8.65 -18.47 7.41
CA LEU A 228 -9.04 -17.67 8.56
C LEU A 228 -10.07 -16.60 8.20
N ALA A 229 -9.93 -15.97 7.04
CA ALA A 229 -10.86 -14.97 6.52
C ALA A 229 -12.25 -15.56 6.27
N GLN A 230 -12.36 -16.80 5.75
CA GLN A 230 -13.62 -17.50 5.56
C GLN A 230 -14.36 -17.81 6.87
N GLY A 231 -13.63 -17.91 7.98
CA GLY A 231 -14.24 -18.03 9.31
C GLY A 231 -14.80 -16.72 9.88
N ARG A 232 -14.47 -15.59 9.23
CA ARG A 232 -14.83 -14.24 9.72
C ARG A 232 -15.78 -13.47 8.82
N TRP A 233 -15.65 -13.64 7.52
CA TRP A 233 -16.37 -12.90 6.49
C TRP A 233 -17.10 -13.88 5.56
N ASP A 234 -18.13 -13.40 4.88
CA ASP A 234 -18.70 -14.10 3.71
C ASP A 234 -17.72 -13.93 2.52
N VAL A 235 -16.78 -14.87 2.38
CA VAL A 235 -15.74 -14.83 1.34
C VAL A 235 -16.19 -15.64 0.13
N ARG A 236 -16.44 -14.97 -0.98
CA ARG A 236 -16.88 -15.55 -2.25
C ARG A 236 -15.73 -15.56 -3.25
N LEU A 237 -15.01 -16.68 -3.31
CA LEU A 237 -13.89 -16.92 -4.22
C LEU A 237 -14.39 -17.40 -5.59
N ASN A 238 -13.57 -17.22 -6.63
CA ASN A 238 -13.90 -17.60 -8.00
C ASN A 238 -15.21 -16.96 -8.50
N ARG A 239 -15.43 -15.69 -8.14
CA ARG A 239 -16.63 -14.94 -8.53
C ARG A 239 -16.25 -13.72 -9.35
N LYS A 240 -17.00 -13.51 -10.43
CA LYS A 240 -16.87 -12.35 -11.32
C LYS A 240 -18.15 -11.51 -11.23
N LEU A 241 -18.00 -10.21 -10.96
CA LEU A 241 -19.10 -9.26 -11.03
C LEU A 241 -19.52 -9.07 -12.49
N LEU A 242 -20.80 -9.30 -12.80
CA LEU A 242 -21.40 -9.14 -14.12
C LEU A 242 -22.18 -7.84 -14.24
N ARG A 243 -22.87 -7.42 -13.19
CA ARG A 243 -23.71 -6.24 -13.16
C ARG A 243 -23.85 -5.72 -11.73
N ALA A 244 -24.03 -4.40 -11.61
CA ALA A 244 -24.40 -3.74 -10.36
C ALA A 244 -25.58 -2.81 -10.62
N GLU A 245 -26.50 -2.69 -9.64
CA GLU A 245 -27.65 -1.81 -9.73
C GLU A 245 -28.05 -1.33 -8.34
N ARG A 246 -28.38 -0.05 -8.18
CA ARG A 246 -28.93 0.49 -6.93
C ARG A 246 -30.45 0.60 -7.06
N ALA A 247 -31.17 -0.07 -6.21
CA ALA A 247 -32.63 -0.01 -6.14
C ALA A 247 -33.11 1.32 -5.53
N ALA A 248 -34.40 1.60 -5.68
CA ALA A 248 -35.01 2.82 -5.18
C ALA A 248 -34.98 2.96 -3.64
N ASP A 249 -34.86 1.86 -2.90
CA ASP A 249 -34.69 1.84 -1.45
C ASP A 249 -33.23 2.05 -0.99
N GLY A 250 -32.30 2.19 -1.94
CA GLY A 250 -30.88 2.39 -1.69
C GLY A 250 -30.06 1.10 -1.66
N THR A 251 -30.68 -0.08 -1.68
CA THR A 251 -29.96 -1.36 -1.71
C THR A 251 -29.19 -1.53 -3.02
N VAL A 252 -27.96 -1.97 -2.95
CA VAL A 252 -27.14 -2.32 -4.11
C VAL A 252 -27.28 -3.82 -4.38
N HIS A 253 -27.70 -4.17 -5.59
CA HIS A 253 -27.80 -5.53 -6.08
C HIS A 253 -26.60 -5.81 -7.00
N LEU A 254 -25.89 -6.90 -6.71
CA LEU A 254 -24.74 -7.37 -7.46
C LEU A 254 -25.06 -8.72 -8.07
N GLU A 255 -24.96 -8.83 -9.40
CA GLU A 255 -25.06 -10.09 -10.12
C GLU A 255 -23.66 -10.65 -10.35
N LEU A 256 -23.43 -11.88 -9.92
CA LEU A 256 -22.13 -12.56 -9.98
C LEU A 256 -22.21 -13.81 -10.85
N GLU A 257 -21.14 -14.12 -11.53
CA GLU A 257 -20.88 -15.41 -12.17
C GLU A 257 -19.91 -16.21 -11.29
N GLY A 258 -20.29 -17.41 -10.94
CA GLY A 258 -19.47 -18.34 -10.16
C GLY A 258 -19.41 -19.73 -10.78
N PRO A 259 -18.67 -20.69 -10.16
CA PRO A 259 -18.51 -22.05 -10.68
C PRO A 259 -19.84 -22.82 -10.84
N GLU A 260 -20.85 -22.49 -10.05
CA GLU A 260 -22.16 -23.16 -10.06
C GLU A 260 -23.22 -22.38 -10.85
N GLY A 261 -22.85 -21.26 -11.49
CA GLY A 261 -23.74 -20.40 -12.26
C GLY A 261 -23.87 -18.99 -11.67
N SER A 262 -24.97 -18.30 -12.04
CA SER A 262 -25.22 -16.93 -11.58
C SER A 262 -25.78 -16.93 -10.17
N GLU A 263 -25.30 -15.97 -9.35
CA GLU A 263 -25.80 -15.69 -8.01
C GLU A 263 -25.95 -14.18 -7.81
N SER A 264 -26.70 -13.77 -6.80
CA SER A 264 -26.88 -12.37 -6.44
C SER A 264 -26.43 -12.07 -5.01
N VAL A 265 -25.96 -10.83 -4.78
CA VAL A 265 -25.62 -10.30 -3.47
C VAL A 265 -26.32 -8.96 -3.30
N GLU A 266 -26.90 -8.75 -2.13
CA GLU A 266 -27.46 -7.46 -1.72
C GLU A 266 -26.60 -6.82 -0.65
N THR A 267 -26.31 -5.54 -0.80
CA THR A 267 -25.47 -4.77 0.12
C THR A 267 -25.96 -3.33 0.24
N ASP A 268 -25.61 -2.66 1.34
CA ASP A 268 -25.94 -1.26 1.52
C ASP A 268 -24.88 -0.38 0.84
N GLU A 269 -23.59 -0.79 0.94
CA GLU A 269 -22.46 -0.10 0.31
C GLU A 269 -21.53 -1.08 -0.43
N LEU A 270 -20.99 -0.62 -1.56
CA LEU A 270 -20.01 -1.34 -2.37
C LEU A 270 -18.66 -0.64 -2.30
N LEU A 271 -17.63 -1.35 -1.87
CA LEU A 271 -16.23 -0.93 -1.93
C LEU A 271 -15.50 -1.63 -3.08
N VAL A 272 -15.01 -0.86 -4.04
CA VAL A 272 -14.21 -1.35 -5.17
C VAL A 272 -12.72 -1.23 -4.83
N ALA A 273 -12.03 -2.38 -4.67
CA ALA A 273 -10.63 -2.48 -4.28
C ALA A 273 -9.86 -3.52 -5.12
N VAL A 274 -10.06 -3.51 -6.45
CA VAL A 274 -9.53 -4.51 -7.39
C VAL A 274 -8.11 -4.23 -7.89
N GLY A 275 -7.50 -3.14 -7.46
CA GLY A 275 -6.13 -2.76 -7.81
C GLY A 275 -5.98 -1.27 -8.04
N ARG A 276 -4.77 -0.88 -8.47
CA ARG A 276 -4.41 0.51 -8.75
C ARG A 276 -3.73 0.62 -10.10
N ARG A 277 -3.88 1.75 -10.78
CA ARG A 277 -3.19 2.08 -12.03
C ARG A 277 -2.36 3.35 -11.90
N PRO A 278 -1.19 3.44 -12.53
CA PRO A 278 -0.36 4.64 -12.50
C PRO A 278 -1.06 5.83 -13.19
N ASN A 279 -0.75 7.04 -12.73
CA ASN A 279 -1.34 8.28 -13.26
C ASN A 279 -0.54 8.90 -14.42
N SER A 280 0.26 8.13 -15.13
CA SER A 280 1.03 8.56 -16.30
C SER A 280 0.16 9.05 -17.45
N ASP A 281 -1.03 8.45 -17.62
CA ASP A 281 -2.03 8.87 -18.60
C ASP A 281 -2.66 10.23 -18.25
N LEU A 282 -2.83 10.55 -16.97
CA LEU A 282 -3.40 11.83 -16.56
C LEU A 282 -2.47 13.01 -16.84
N VAL A 283 -1.17 12.76 -16.93
CA VAL A 283 -0.16 13.79 -17.25
C VAL A 283 0.32 13.73 -18.70
N ASP A 284 -0.31 12.89 -19.54
CA ASP A 284 0.10 12.69 -20.94
C ASP A 284 1.60 12.40 -21.09
N ALA A 285 2.13 11.46 -20.27
CA ALA A 285 3.56 11.15 -20.18
C ALA A 285 4.17 10.82 -21.56
N GLY A 286 3.41 10.16 -22.45
CA GLY A 286 3.81 9.88 -23.83
C GLY A 286 4.04 11.14 -24.66
N ALA A 287 3.25 12.20 -24.50
CA ALA A 287 3.44 13.48 -25.16
C ALA A 287 4.72 14.19 -24.69
N GLY A 288 5.20 13.87 -23.48
CA GLY A 288 6.49 14.29 -22.96
C GLY A 288 7.69 13.47 -23.46
N GLY A 289 7.48 12.46 -24.32
CA GLY A 289 8.54 11.57 -24.80
C GLY A 289 8.92 10.47 -23.81
N LEU A 290 8.15 10.30 -22.70
CA LEU A 290 8.45 9.31 -21.66
C LEU A 290 8.04 7.91 -22.14
N ALA A 291 8.97 6.96 -22.06
CA ALA A 291 8.67 5.55 -22.34
C ALA A 291 7.79 4.95 -21.20
N LEU A 292 6.84 4.10 -21.59
CA LEU A 292 5.90 3.46 -20.67
C LEU A 292 6.01 1.94 -20.75
N HIS A 293 5.86 1.27 -19.61
CA HIS A 293 5.58 -0.16 -19.55
C HIS A 293 4.14 -0.46 -20.02
N ALA A 294 3.85 -1.72 -20.32
CA ALA A 294 2.52 -2.16 -20.77
C ALA A 294 1.39 -1.88 -19.75
N ASP A 295 1.72 -1.79 -18.45
CA ASP A 295 0.78 -1.45 -17.39
C ASP A 295 0.64 0.07 -17.16
N GLY A 296 1.31 0.87 -17.96
CA GLY A 296 1.27 2.34 -17.93
C GLY A 296 2.31 2.98 -17.01
N ARG A 297 3.13 2.22 -16.27
CA ARG A 297 4.21 2.81 -15.47
C ARG A 297 5.26 3.47 -16.37
N ILE A 298 5.79 4.62 -15.92
CA ILE A 298 6.91 5.27 -16.58
C ILE A 298 8.17 4.41 -16.40
N VAL A 299 8.88 4.15 -17.51
CA VAL A 299 10.16 3.43 -17.50
C VAL A 299 11.24 4.30 -16.88
N VAL A 300 11.92 3.80 -15.87
CA VAL A 300 13.07 4.44 -15.23
C VAL A 300 14.23 3.46 -15.09
N ASP A 301 15.45 3.99 -15.03
CA ASP A 301 16.65 3.24 -14.63
C ASP A 301 16.76 3.13 -13.10
N GLU A 302 17.84 2.52 -12.62
CA GLU A 302 18.11 2.40 -11.17
C GLU A 302 18.37 3.74 -10.47
N ARG A 303 18.58 4.81 -11.23
CA ARG A 303 18.78 6.21 -10.74
C ARG A 303 17.48 7.00 -10.76
N GLN A 304 16.37 6.35 -11.10
CA GLN A 304 15.04 6.95 -11.32
C GLN A 304 14.99 7.93 -12.51
N ALA A 305 15.98 7.89 -13.41
CA ALA A 305 15.98 8.69 -14.63
C ALA A 305 15.09 8.02 -15.70
N THR A 306 14.30 8.83 -16.39
CA THR A 306 13.42 8.38 -17.49
C THR A 306 14.18 8.32 -18.83
N SER A 307 13.47 7.97 -19.91
CA SER A 307 14.00 8.03 -21.28
C SER A 307 14.32 9.46 -21.77
N VAL A 308 13.83 10.49 -21.08
CA VAL A 308 14.05 11.90 -21.43
C VAL A 308 15.08 12.52 -20.48
N PRO A 309 16.22 13.01 -20.97
CA PRO A 309 17.22 13.68 -20.14
C PRO A 309 16.64 14.85 -19.35
N GLY A 310 16.95 14.91 -18.04
CA GLY A 310 16.43 15.93 -17.14
C GLY A 310 15.03 15.61 -16.60
N VAL A 311 14.49 14.41 -16.85
CA VAL A 311 13.20 13.97 -16.29
C VAL A 311 13.38 12.70 -15.46
N TRP A 312 12.91 12.75 -14.23
CA TRP A 312 12.87 11.60 -13.29
C TRP A 312 11.43 11.22 -12.96
N ALA A 313 11.21 9.98 -12.58
CA ALA A 313 9.93 9.53 -12.04
C ALA A 313 10.14 8.65 -10.81
N LEU A 314 9.20 8.72 -9.85
CA LEU A 314 9.27 7.95 -8.60
C LEU A 314 7.89 7.59 -8.04
N GLY A 315 7.86 6.59 -7.18
CA GLY A 315 6.65 6.08 -6.55
C GLY A 315 5.76 5.34 -7.53
N ASP A 316 4.47 5.23 -7.21
CA ASP A 316 3.53 4.35 -7.93
C ASP A 316 3.43 4.62 -9.45
N VAL A 317 3.83 5.80 -9.91
CA VAL A 317 3.79 6.13 -11.34
C VAL A 317 4.88 5.41 -12.14
N SER A 318 5.95 4.94 -11.49
CA SER A 318 7.09 4.23 -12.11
C SER A 318 7.43 2.92 -11.40
N SER A 319 7.24 2.83 -10.08
CA SER A 319 7.59 1.66 -9.28
C SER A 319 6.53 0.56 -9.35
N ARG A 320 6.97 -0.70 -9.43
CA ARG A 320 6.10 -1.89 -9.33
C ARG A 320 5.57 -2.13 -7.92
N TRP A 321 6.22 -1.56 -6.92
CA TRP A 321 5.96 -1.88 -5.52
C TRP A 321 4.77 -1.13 -4.92
N GLN A 322 4.40 0.03 -5.42
CA GLN A 322 3.28 0.86 -4.95
C GLN A 322 3.27 1.02 -3.40
N LEU A 323 4.45 1.25 -2.81
CA LEU A 323 4.67 1.33 -1.37
C LEU A 323 5.30 2.67 -0.98
N LYS A 324 4.80 3.28 0.10
CA LYS A 324 5.27 4.61 0.54
C LYS A 324 6.75 4.64 0.90
N HIS A 325 7.27 3.60 1.57
CA HIS A 325 8.68 3.54 1.94
C HIS A 325 9.60 3.36 0.72
N VAL A 326 9.13 2.67 -0.33
CA VAL A 326 9.84 2.61 -1.63
C VAL A 326 9.86 3.98 -2.27
N ALA A 327 8.72 4.64 -2.42
CA ALA A 327 8.65 5.98 -2.98
C ALA A 327 9.50 7.01 -2.21
N ASN A 328 9.60 6.88 -0.87
CA ASN A 328 10.48 7.71 -0.05
C ASN A 328 11.97 7.39 -0.29
N HIS A 329 12.32 6.12 -0.53
CA HIS A 329 13.68 5.72 -0.86
C HIS A 329 14.09 6.28 -2.23
N GLU A 330 13.23 6.12 -3.23
CA GLU A 330 13.39 6.67 -4.57
C GLU A 330 13.48 8.21 -4.55
N ALA A 331 12.65 8.89 -3.73
CA ALA A 331 12.71 10.35 -3.58
C ALA A 331 14.07 10.82 -3.04
N ARG A 332 14.68 10.10 -2.08
CA ARG A 332 16.04 10.41 -1.59
C ARG A 332 17.10 10.21 -2.67
N THR A 333 16.93 9.17 -3.50
CA THR A 333 17.83 8.95 -4.65
C THR A 333 17.72 10.08 -5.66
N VAL A 334 16.52 10.46 -6.05
CA VAL A 334 16.27 11.57 -6.99
C VAL A 334 16.81 12.88 -6.41
N GLN A 335 16.51 13.19 -5.14
CA GLN A 335 17.03 14.38 -4.48
C GLN A 335 18.56 14.45 -4.53
N HIS A 336 19.25 13.34 -4.20
CA HIS A 336 20.70 13.27 -4.28
C HIS A 336 21.20 13.49 -5.70
N ASN A 337 20.56 12.86 -6.70
CA ASN A 337 21.00 12.94 -8.09
C ASN A 337 20.77 14.32 -8.71
N LEU A 338 19.75 15.04 -8.26
CA LEU A 338 19.52 16.43 -8.64
C LEU A 338 20.63 17.36 -8.13
N LEU A 339 21.06 17.16 -6.89
CA LEU A 339 22.08 17.99 -6.22
C LEU A 339 23.51 17.58 -6.58
N HIS A 340 23.74 16.34 -6.98
CA HIS A 340 25.06 15.78 -7.24
C HIS A 340 25.11 15.03 -8.58
N PRO A 341 24.91 15.73 -9.72
CA PRO A 341 24.82 15.10 -11.04
C PRO A 341 26.11 14.34 -11.43
N ASP A 342 27.27 14.74 -10.92
CA ASP A 342 28.56 14.11 -11.19
C ASP A 342 28.82 12.84 -10.33
N ALA A 343 28.01 12.60 -9.30
CA ALA A 343 28.12 11.47 -8.39
C ALA A 343 26.75 10.81 -8.10
N PRO A 344 26.03 10.35 -9.12
CA PRO A 344 24.66 9.84 -8.96
C PRO A 344 24.66 8.53 -8.19
N ARG A 345 23.55 8.28 -7.47
CA ARG A 345 23.26 7.05 -6.72
C ARG A 345 22.14 6.26 -7.38
N ALA A 346 22.14 4.95 -7.14
CA ALA A 346 21.06 4.03 -7.52
C ALA A 346 20.13 3.74 -6.32
N SER A 347 18.88 3.49 -6.60
CA SER A 347 17.91 2.94 -5.65
C SER A 347 18.08 1.42 -5.58
N ASP A 348 18.25 0.89 -4.37
CA ASP A 348 18.31 -0.56 -4.14
C ASP A 348 16.93 -1.10 -3.81
N HIS A 349 16.41 -1.96 -4.66
CA HIS A 349 15.09 -2.61 -4.52
C HIS A 349 15.19 -4.13 -4.27
N ARG A 350 16.36 -4.65 -3.84
CA ARG A 350 16.56 -6.10 -3.67
C ARG A 350 15.69 -6.69 -2.57
N TYR A 351 15.57 -6.00 -1.44
CA TYR A 351 14.89 -6.51 -0.25
C TYR A 351 13.81 -5.55 0.24
N VAL A 352 12.86 -5.27 -0.65
CA VAL A 352 11.71 -4.41 -0.33
C VAL A 352 10.72 -5.20 0.53
N PRO A 353 10.50 -4.81 1.80
CA PRO A 353 9.50 -5.45 2.63
C PRO A 353 8.11 -4.89 2.35
N HIS A 354 7.09 -5.67 2.68
CA HIS A 354 5.72 -5.18 2.76
C HIS A 354 4.96 -5.82 3.91
N ALA A 355 3.84 -5.20 4.29
CA ALA A 355 2.96 -5.73 5.32
C ALA A 355 1.49 -5.46 4.98
N VAL A 356 0.62 -6.37 5.41
CA VAL A 356 -0.84 -6.25 5.37
C VAL A 356 -1.35 -6.14 6.80
N PHE A 357 -2.07 -5.05 7.06
CA PHE A 357 -2.59 -4.74 8.39
C PHE A 357 -4.06 -5.20 8.52
N SER A 358 -4.28 -6.45 8.27
CA SER A 358 -5.52 -7.17 8.54
C SER A 358 -5.37 -7.99 9.82
N GLU A 359 -6.21 -8.96 10.06
CA GLU A 359 -6.08 -9.92 11.13
C GLU A 359 -6.33 -11.34 10.58
N PRO A 360 -5.30 -12.20 10.71
CA PRO A 360 -3.95 -11.89 11.21
C PRO A 360 -3.18 -10.91 10.33
N ARG A 361 -2.18 -10.22 10.92
CA ARG A 361 -1.25 -9.37 10.16
C ARG A 361 -0.31 -10.23 9.34
N ILE A 362 0.18 -9.68 8.22
CA ILE A 362 1.17 -10.34 7.38
C ILE A 362 2.34 -9.39 7.17
N ALA A 363 3.55 -9.95 7.07
CA ALA A 363 4.71 -9.22 6.60
C ALA A 363 5.63 -10.15 5.80
N SER A 364 6.21 -9.63 4.74
CA SER A 364 7.06 -10.39 3.82
C SER A 364 8.23 -9.56 3.32
N VAL A 365 9.35 -10.23 3.01
CA VAL A 365 10.52 -9.67 2.34
C VAL A 365 11.20 -10.75 1.50
N GLY A 366 11.78 -10.36 0.37
CA GLY A 366 12.50 -11.27 -0.54
C GLY A 366 11.56 -12.13 -1.39
N LEU A 367 12.04 -13.33 -1.74
CA LEU A 367 11.35 -14.24 -2.65
C LEU A 367 10.29 -15.06 -1.91
N THR A 368 9.12 -15.20 -2.51
CA THR A 368 8.19 -16.27 -2.16
C THR A 368 8.77 -17.62 -2.58
N GLU A 369 8.31 -18.72 -2.00
CA GLU A 369 8.79 -20.05 -2.40
C GLU A 369 8.55 -20.32 -3.89
N ARG A 370 7.42 -19.90 -4.45
CA ARG A 370 7.13 -19.99 -5.88
C ARG A 370 8.14 -19.22 -6.74
N GLU A 371 8.54 -18.03 -6.29
CA GLU A 371 9.55 -17.23 -6.99
C GLU A 371 10.94 -17.86 -6.85
N ALA A 372 11.31 -18.34 -5.66
CA ALA A 372 12.57 -19.06 -5.45
C ALA A 372 12.66 -20.27 -6.38
N GLN A 373 11.61 -21.08 -6.46
CA GLN A 373 11.52 -22.23 -7.37
C GLN A 373 11.67 -21.78 -8.84
N ALA A 374 11.05 -20.67 -9.23
CA ALA A 374 11.12 -20.18 -10.61
C ALA A 374 12.53 -19.69 -11.01
N THR A 375 13.38 -19.30 -10.05
CA THR A 375 14.78 -18.91 -10.32
C THR A 375 15.67 -20.10 -10.69
N GLY A 376 15.28 -21.33 -10.32
CA GLY A 376 16.11 -22.54 -10.43
C GLY A 376 17.27 -22.59 -9.44
N ARG A 377 17.39 -21.63 -8.53
CA ARG A 377 18.39 -21.62 -7.46
C ARG A 377 18.04 -22.65 -6.38
N ALA A 378 19.03 -23.33 -5.83
CA ALA A 378 18.85 -24.21 -4.68
C ALA A 378 18.35 -23.40 -3.48
N TYR A 379 17.34 -23.90 -2.79
CA TYR A 379 16.81 -23.30 -1.58
C TYR A 379 16.31 -24.38 -0.62
N VAL A 380 16.26 -24.01 0.64
CA VAL A 380 15.62 -24.78 1.73
C VAL A 380 14.64 -23.87 2.44
N THR A 381 13.65 -24.45 3.09
CA THR A 381 12.63 -23.73 3.87
C THR A 381 12.52 -24.29 5.27
N ALA A 382 12.19 -23.42 6.22
CA ALA A 382 11.72 -23.82 7.53
C ALA A 382 10.46 -22.99 7.86
N THR A 383 9.51 -23.65 8.56
CA THR A 383 8.28 -23.01 9.04
C THR A 383 8.12 -23.33 10.52
N ARG A 384 7.90 -22.28 11.33
CA ARG A 384 7.66 -22.42 12.76
C ARG A 384 6.36 -21.75 13.16
N GLU A 385 5.45 -22.50 13.74
CA GLU A 385 4.19 -21.97 14.28
C GLU A 385 4.44 -21.22 15.59
N TYR A 386 3.67 -20.15 15.84
CA TYR A 386 3.75 -19.36 17.07
C TYR A 386 3.47 -20.22 18.30
N GLY A 387 2.50 -21.14 18.20
CA GLY A 387 2.19 -22.12 19.23
C GLY A 387 3.34 -23.06 19.60
N GLY A 388 4.46 -23.02 18.88
CA GLY A 388 5.70 -23.71 19.23
C GLY A 388 6.67 -22.91 20.11
N THR A 389 6.28 -21.72 20.58
CA THR A 389 7.09 -20.83 21.43
C THR A 389 6.36 -20.49 22.72
N ALA A 390 7.12 -20.13 23.76
CA ALA A 390 6.54 -19.84 25.08
C ALA A 390 5.56 -18.66 25.07
N TYR A 391 5.85 -17.62 24.30
CA TYR A 391 4.93 -16.47 24.20
C TYR A 391 3.71 -16.79 23.33
N GLY A 392 3.86 -17.65 22.31
CA GLY A 392 2.74 -18.19 21.53
C GLY A 392 1.78 -19.01 22.41
N TRP A 393 2.29 -19.75 23.42
CA TRP A 393 1.43 -20.40 24.41
C TRP A 393 0.67 -19.40 25.26
N ALA A 394 1.34 -18.32 25.71
CA ALA A 394 0.66 -17.27 26.48
C ALA A 394 -0.48 -16.60 25.69
N MET A 395 -0.40 -16.60 24.36
CA MET A 395 -1.42 -16.04 23.45
C MET A 395 -2.47 -17.08 23.02
N GLU A 396 -2.28 -18.37 23.34
CA GLU A 396 -3.08 -19.50 22.79
C GLU A 396 -3.14 -19.46 21.25
N ASP A 397 -2.05 -19.01 20.60
CA ASP A 397 -1.99 -18.86 19.15
C ASP A 397 -1.70 -20.21 18.48
N THR A 398 -2.65 -20.66 17.68
CA THR A 398 -2.58 -21.94 16.93
C THR A 398 -2.61 -21.73 15.41
N THR A 399 -2.58 -20.50 14.95
CA THR A 399 -2.83 -20.16 13.54
C THR A 399 -1.69 -19.41 12.86
N SER A 400 -0.87 -18.73 13.62
CA SER A 400 0.22 -17.89 13.11
C SER A 400 1.51 -18.68 12.93
N PHE A 401 2.31 -18.27 11.94
CA PHE A 401 3.61 -18.88 11.67
C PHE A 401 4.62 -17.91 11.05
N THR A 402 5.89 -18.29 11.13
CA THR A 402 7.00 -17.70 10.37
C THR A 402 7.55 -18.74 9.40
N LYS A 403 7.76 -18.36 8.12
CA LYS A 403 8.41 -19.17 7.09
C LYS A 403 9.63 -18.42 6.56
N ILE A 404 10.78 -19.10 6.50
CA ILE A 404 12.04 -18.52 6.02
C ILE A 404 12.59 -19.42 4.91
N LEU A 405 13.14 -18.79 3.86
CA LEU A 405 13.82 -19.43 2.75
C LEU A 405 15.30 -19.05 2.79
N ALA A 406 16.19 -20.01 2.61
CA ALA A 406 17.62 -19.76 2.57
C ALA A 406 18.32 -20.64 1.52
N ASP A 407 19.49 -20.22 1.06
CA ASP A 407 20.42 -21.03 0.28
C ASP A 407 21.06 -22.08 1.21
N PRO A 408 20.96 -23.38 0.91
CA PRO A 408 21.44 -24.43 1.82
C PRO A 408 22.94 -24.37 2.07
N ALA A 409 23.74 -24.03 1.06
CA ALA A 409 25.20 -24.06 1.14
C ALA A 409 25.78 -22.83 1.84
N THR A 410 25.20 -21.64 1.61
CA THR A 410 25.71 -20.37 2.12
C THR A 410 24.97 -19.85 3.34
N GLY A 411 23.74 -20.30 3.56
CA GLY A 411 22.85 -19.74 4.58
C GLY A 411 22.28 -18.34 4.22
N GLU A 412 22.51 -17.84 2.98
CA GLU A 412 21.96 -16.56 2.53
C GLU A 412 20.43 -16.57 2.61
N LEU A 413 19.85 -15.59 3.26
CA LEU A 413 18.40 -15.45 3.36
C LEU A 413 17.83 -15.01 2.00
N LEU A 414 16.93 -15.79 1.45
CA LEU A 414 16.29 -15.54 0.15
C LEU A 414 14.92 -14.91 0.28
N GLY A 415 14.19 -15.24 1.34
CA GLY A 415 12.87 -14.72 1.62
C GLY A 415 12.42 -15.04 3.04
N ALA A 416 11.49 -14.23 3.54
CA ALA A 416 10.85 -14.43 4.83
C ALA A 416 9.41 -13.93 4.81
N HIS A 417 8.51 -14.73 5.39
CA HIS A 417 7.08 -14.50 5.38
C HIS A 417 6.51 -14.82 6.76
N ILE A 418 5.80 -13.88 7.34
CA ILE A 418 5.23 -13.97 8.68
C ILE A 418 3.74 -13.68 8.60
N ILE A 419 2.93 -14.55 9.18
CA ILE A 419 1.50 -14.32 9.38
C ILE A 419 1.21 -14.45 10.88
N GLY A 420 0.69 -13.39 11.49
CA GLY A 420 0.35 -13.35 12.91
C GLY A 420 0.55 -11.99 13.56
N PRO A 421 0.28 -11.91 14.88
CA PRO A 421 0.57 -10.72 15.67
C PRO A 421 2.02 -10.25 15.51
N GLU A 422 2.21 -8.94 15.51
CA GLU A 422 3.53 -8.29 15.41
C GLU A 422 4.32 -8.58 14.11
N ALA A 423 3.77 -9.27 13.11
CA ALA A 423 4.47 -9.59 11.87
C ALA A 423 5.23 -8.41 11.24
N PRO A 424 4.66 -7.18 11.16
CA PRO A 424 5.38 -6.02 10.62
C PRO A 424 6.60 -5.58 11.44
N THR A 425 6.65 -5.92 12.73
CA THR A 425 7.78 -5.65 13.61
C THR A 425 8.80 -6.78 13.54
N LEU A 426 8.33 -8.03 13.57
CA LEU A 426 9.17 -9.23 13.55
C LEU A 426 9.94 -9.43 12.23
N ILE A 427 9.40 -8.94 11.11
CA ILE A 427 10.10 -9.03 9.81
C ILE A 427 11.32 -8.12 9.74
N GLN A 428 11.36 -7.04 10.52
CA GLN A 428 12.37 -5.99 10.38
C GLN A 428 13.81 -6.46 10.61
N PRO A 429 14.13 -7.31 11.61
CA PRO A 429 15.47 -7.91 11.75
C PRO A 429 15.88 -8.76 10.54
N LEU A 430 14.93 -9.47 9.90
CA LEU A 430 15.20 -10.25 8.68
C LEU A 430 15.50 -9.34 7.48
N VAL A 431 14.77 -8.21 7.34
CA VAL A 431 15.09 -7.17 6.36
C VAL A 431 16.50 -6.64 6.56
N GLN A 432 16.88 -6.37 7.82
CA GLN A 432 18.22 -5.91 8.17
C GLN A 432 19.27 -6.97 7.81
N ALA A 433 19.05 -8.23 8.17
CA ALA A 433 19.97 -9.33 7.87
C ALA A 433 20.20 -9.45 6.35
N MET A 434 19.13 -9.50 5.56
CA MET A 434 19.21 -9.55 4.09
C MET A 434 19.92 -8.33 3.50
N SER A 435 19.62 -7.12 3.99
CA SER A 435 20.22 -5.88 3.48
C SER A 435 21.71 -5.76 3.76
N PHE A 436 22.20 -6.33 4.86
CA PHE A 436 23.60 -6.27 5.27
C PHE A 436 24.36 -7.59 5.03
N GLY A 437 23.74 -8.57 4.42
CA GLY A 437 24.40 -9.84 4.07
C GLY A 437 24.71 -10.73 5.27
N LEU A 438 23.90 -10.68 6.33
CA LEU A 438 23.96 -11.64 7.43
C LEU A 438 23.27 -12.93 6.98
N ASP A 439 23.98 -14.06 7.10
CA ASP A 439 23.41 -15.38 6.81
C ASP A 439 22.53 -15.89 7.97
N ALA A 440 21.77 -16.94 7.73
CA ALA A 440 20.83 -17.49 8.70
C ALA A 440 21.52 -17.97 10.00
N ARG A 441 22.73 -18.58 9.92
CA ARG A 441 23.47 -19.05 11.09
C ARG A 441 23.97 -17.90 11.95
N ALA A 442 24.58 -16.90 11.29
CA ALA A 442 25.06 -15.69 11.98
C ALA A 442 23.91 -14.95 12.65
N MET A 443 22.75 -14.88 12.01
CA MET A 443 21.58 -14.25 12.60
C MET A 443 21.01 -15.04 13.78
N ALA A 444 20.89 -16.36 13.65
CA ALA A 444 20.32 -17.21 14.70
C ALA A 444 21.16 -17.20 15.98
N THR A 445 22.50 -17.31 15.86
CA THR A 445 23.40 -17.55 17.01
C THR A 445 24.27 -16.37 17.37
N GLY A 446 24.36 -15.34 16.52
CA GLY A 446 25.25 -14.18 16.71
C GLY A 446 24.68 -13.07 17.59
N GLN A 447 23.46 -13.20 18.09
CA GLN A 447 22.80 -12.20 18.93
C GLN A 447 22.03 -12.88 20.08
N TYR A 448 21.64 -12.08 21.08
CA TYR A 448 20.71 -12.54 22.11
C TYR A 448 19.27 -12.34 21.61
N TRP A 449 18.45 -13.36 21.80
CA TRP A 449 17.00 -13.29 21.61
C TRP A 449 16.33 -13.19 22.99
N ILE A 450 15.37 -12.26 23.11
CA ILE A 450 14.68 -12.07 24.39
C ILE A 450 13.75 -13.25 24.63
N HIS A 451 13.85 -13.89 25.78
CA HIS A 451 13.00 -14.98 26.24
C HIS A 451 12.23 -14.58 27.50
N PRO A 452 10.91 -14.87 27.61
CA PRO A 452 10.02 -15.31 26.51
C PRO A 452 9.46 -14.10 25.78
N ALA A 453 9.61 -14.04 24.44
CA ALA A 453 9.08 -12.98 23.61
C ALA A 453 8.85 -13.47 22.18
N MET A 454 8.04 -12.75 21.39
CA MET A 454 7.70 -13.14 20.02
C MET A 454 8.91 -13.34 19.09
N PRO A 455 10.04 -12.59 19.18
CA PRO A 455 11.19 -12.82 18.32
C PRO A 455 11.77 -14.24 18.34
N GLU A 456 11.51 -15.05 19.41
CA GLU A 456 11.93 -16.47 19.45
C GLU A 456 11.35 -17.30 18.29
N VAL A 457 10.20 -16.92 17.73
CA VAL A 457 9.67 -17.64 16.57
C VAL A 457 10.58 -17.46 15.35
N VAL A 458 11.21 -16.29 15.19
CA VAL A 458 12.18 -16.02 14.14
C VAL A 458 13.48 -16.79 14.39
N GLU A 459 14.02 -16.74 15.62
CA GLU A 459 15.19 -17.53 16.03
C GLU A 459 15.00 -19.02 15.73
N ASN A 460 13.91 -19.59 16.24
CA ASN A 460 13.62 -21.01 16.06
C ASN A 460 13.44 -21.41 14.59
N THR A 461 12.81 -20.54 13.78
CA THR A 461 12.69 -20.79 12.34
C THR A 461 14.06 -20.79 11.64
N LEU A 462 14.96 -19.88 12.04
CA LEU A 462 16.34 -19.85 11.51
C LEU A 462 17.14 -21.09 11.90
N LEU A 463 16.98 -21.57 13.15
CA LEU A 463 17.62 -22.78 13.64
C LEU A 463 17.09 -24.06 12.99
N ASP A 464 15.81 -24.08 12.58
CA ASP A 464 15.16 -25.21 11.93
C ASP A 464 15.53 -25.33 10.42
N LEU A 465 16.24 -24.35 9.83
CA LEU A 465 16.67 -24.42 8.43
C LEU A 465 17.65 -25.58 8.24
N PRO A 466 17.39 -26.54 7.30
CA PRO A 466 18.27 -27.65 7.02
C PRO A 466 19.46 -27.20 6.15
N LEU A 467 20.38 -26.45 6.75
CA LEU A 467 21.60 -25.93 6.10
C LEU A 467 22.73 -26.98 6.15
N ASP A 468 23.55 -27.04 5.09
CA ASP A 468 24.71 -27.94 4.93
C ASP A 468 25.79 -27.71 6.02
#